data_59d5696db81fba3ef82ff6f033a8a184
#
_entry.id   59d5696db81fba3ef82ff6f033a8a184
#
_cell.length_a   1.000
_cell.length_b   1.000
_cell.length_c   1.000
_cell.angle_alpha   90.00
_cell.angle_beta   90.00
_cell.angle_gamma   90.00
#
_symmetry.space_group_name_H-M   'P 1'
#
loop_
_entity.id
_entity.type
_entity.pdbx_description
1 polymer ?
#
loop_
_entity_poly.entity_id
_entity_poly.type
_entity_poly.pdbx_seq_one_letter_code
_entity_poly.pdbx_strand_id
1 'polypeptide(L)'
;MKIGLRAMLIACLGGVGLAFTAGTAAILQVEAGDRLQRMIGDQLHLYASQVADKLDRGMFERYRDLVVVTSLETIRSTDATRDSRRAVLQKLQDSYPDYAWIGFIRPTGLLEAATGRVYEGMDVSARGWWKQGFERPYVGDVHDAVVLAKVLYADRKEVPRFVDLAAPVRDENGMLTGVVAAHLSWDWASEVERSVLGGVSGDSGVEAMILAADGTVILGPKSLVGKRVGKPAGRTPTEAAAPGGDTGVETWPDGRAYLTSVVQTTGYRDYPGLGWRVALRQPVDQAMAPVTDLRNRVIAWGAFASLLAVLVGHALATWLSAPLRAMSRSVEAAAADNAMPDLPVTSRYTEAATLSKALRHYVSDLQDADRRLRDIIAEKTVLLREIHHRVKNNLQVIYGLMMVEMRRLPKDDPARGRIEALAGRVTSMGRLHEQLYSSGDLKNVDFGTHLRQLCDALRDLRPNEAVTIHTDTDAAVCSIELATPLSLIANELVVNALKHAFPDGREGTVTVRLRTAGGRLSMTVADNGVGCPGMLPKGGIGTTLVDALVRQVGGTIAFDLRSGCSATVSVPLDTDANRPTEIPA
;
A
#
# COMPACT_ATOMS: atom_id res chain seq x y z
N MET A 1 3.54 37.82 41.41
CA MET A 1 4.38 38.34 40.31
C MET A 1 3.46 38.69 39.16
N LYS A 2 3.22 39.97 38.88
CA LYS A 2 2.35 40.38 37.76
C LYS A 2 3.16 40.28 36.47
N ILE A 3 2.78 39.32 35.65
CA ILE A 3 3.41 39.11 34.32
C ILE A 3 2.96 40.26 33.42
N GLY A 4 3.89 41.05 32.92
CA GLY A 4 3.56 42.17 32.03
C GLY A 4 2.97 41.67 30.69
N LEU A 5 2.07 42.44 30.11
CA LEU A 5 1.37 42.15 28.83
C LEU A 5 2.32 41.67 27.74
N ARG A 6 3.55 42.16 27.68
CA ARG A 6 4.59 41.72 26.74
C ARG A 6 4.98 40.27 26.91
N ALA A 7 5.30 39.86 28.17
CA ALA A 7 5.71 38.49 28.43
C ALA A 7 4.56 37.51 28.20
N MET A 8 3.35 37.94 28.51
CA MET A 8 2.14 37.15 28.26
C MET A 8 1.86 36.95 26.75
N LEU A 9 1.96 37.98 25.92
CA LEU A 9 1.77 37.87 24.47
C LEU A 9 2.84 37.00 23.81
N ILE A 10 4.11 37.18 24.22
CA ILE A 10 5.21 36.37 23.71
C ILE A 10 5.04 34.90 24.13
N ALA A 11 4.67 34.64 25.39
CA ALA A 11 4.47 33.30 25.90
C ALA A 11 3.26 32.63 25.25
N CYS A 12 2.15 33.35 25.04
CA CYS A 12 0.95 32.80 24.35
C CYS A 12 1.24 32.51 22.88
N LEU A 13 1.80 33.47 22.13
CA LEU A 13 2.07 33.26 20.69
C LEU A 13 3.13 32.18 20.46
N GLY A 14 4.22 32.19 21.24
CA GLY A 14 5.24 31.16 21.18
C GLY A 14 4.73 29.81 21.65
N GLY A 15 3.96 29.78 22.77
CA GLY A 15 3.40 28.55 23.31
C GLY A 15 2.37 27.89 22.40
N VAL A 16 1.45 28.67 21.83
CA VAL A 16 0.46 28.16 20.85
C VAL A 16 1.14 27.67 19.58
N GLY A 17 2.11 28.41 19.05
CA GLY A 17 2.87 27.99 17.88
C GLY A 17 3.65 26.68 18.11
N LEU A 18 4.31 26.55 19.25
CA LEU A 18 5.02 25.33 19.64
C LEU A 18 4.07 24.15 19.87
N ALA A 19 2.95 24.37 20.58
CA ALA A 19 1.96 23.33 20.85
C ALA A 19 1.31 22.83 19.54
N PHE A 20 0.97 23.76 18.65
CA PHE A 20 0.41 23.41 17.33
C PHE A 20 1.42 22.63 16.50
N THR A 21 2.68 23.07 16.46
CA THR A 21 3.76 22.38 15.74
C THR A 21 4.00 20.99 16.31
N ALA A 22 4.08 20.86 17.63
CA ALA A 22 4.28 19.58 18.29
C ALA A 22 3.09 18.63 18.07
N GLY A 23 1.86 19.14 18.18
CA GLY A 23 0.64 18.37 17.93
C GLY A 23 0.56 17.88 16.49
N THR A 24 0.81 18.77 15.52
CA THR A 24 0.82 18.42 14.11
C THR A 24 1.93 17.41 13.79
N ALA A 25 3.14 17.59 14.33
CA ALA A 25 4.25 16.66 14.14
C ALA A 25 3.95 15.29 14.76
N ALA A 26 3.30 15.23 15.93
CA ALA A 26 2.90 13.99 16.58
C ALA A 26 1.82 13.24 15.80
N ILE A 27 0.77 13.94 15.36
CA ILE A 27 -0.30 13.36 14.53
C ILE A 27 0.28 12.83 13.21
N LEU A 28 1.14 13.62 12.57
CA LEU A 28 1.78 13.23 11.33
C LEU A 28 2.65 11.96 11.53
N GLN A 29 3.39 11.89 12.64
CA GLN A 29 4.24 10.74 12.92
C GLN A 29 3.45 9.46 13.14
N VAL A 30 2.34 9.52 13.88
CA VAL A 30 1.51 8.35 14.16
C VAL A 30 0.71 7.96 12.92
N GLU A 31 -0.07 8.87 12.38
CA GLU A 31 -1.03 8.55 11.32
C GLU A 31 -0.38 8.31 9.95
N ALA A 32 0.61 9.14 9.59
CA ALA A 32 1.36 8.93 8.35
C ALA A 32 2.33 7.75 8.49
N GLY A 33 2.92 7.55 9.67
CA GLY A 33 3.78 6.40 9.96
C GLY A 33 3.01 5.09 9.82
N ASP A 34 1.87 4.95 10.48
CA ASP A 34 1.04 3.74 10.42
C ASP A 34 0.49 3.46 9.02
N ARG A 35 0.12 4.52 8.28
CA ARG A 35 -0.33 4.37 6.89
C ARG A 35 0.80 3.93 5.97
N LEU A 36 1.95 4.58 6.09
CA LEU A 36 3.11 4.24 5.28
C LEU A 36 3.60 2.82 5.59
N GLN A 37 3.66 2.45 6.87
CA GLN A 37 4.03 1.10 7.28
C GLN A 37 3.07 0.04 6.73
N ARG A 38 1.76 0.27 6.78
CA ARG A 38 0.77 -0.63 6.16
C ARG A 38 0.93 -0.68 4.65
N MET A 39 1.04 0.46 4.00
CA MET A 39 1.20 0.54 2.54
C MET A 39 2.45 -0.19 2.06
N ILE A 40 3.58 0.00 2.73
CA ILE A 40 4.83 -0.72 2.42
C ILE A 40 4.66 -2.20 2.75
N GLY A 41 4.04 -2.53 3.88
CA GLY A 41 3.76 -3.90 4.27
C GLY A 41 2.91 -4.64 3.23
N ASP A 42 1.83 -4.02 2.77
CA ASP A 42 0.97 -4.57 1.71
C ASP A 42 1.73 -4.71 0.39
N GLN A 43 2.60 -3.77 0.08
CA GLN A 43 3.45 -3.82 -1.11
C GLN A 43 4.47 -4.95 -1.03
N LEU A 44 5.16 -5.11 0.11
CA LEU A 44 6.07 -6.22 0.36
C LEU A 44 5.34 -7.56 0.27
N HIS A 45 4.14 -7.64 0.85
CA HIS A 45 3.29 -8.83 0.77
C HIS A 45 2.90 -9.16 -0.67
N LEU A 46 2.50 -8.16 -1.43
CA LEU A 46 2.15 -8.33 -2.84
C LEU A 46 3.33 -8.89 -3.64
N TYR A 47 4.52 -8.31 -3.46
CA TYR A 47 5.71 -8.78 -4.16
C TYR A 47 6.13 -10.18 -3.69
N ALA A 48 6.09 -10.45 -2.38
CA ALA A 48 6.38 -11.78 -1.84
C ALA A 48 5.43 -12.83 -2.42
N SER A 49 4.13 -12.49 -2.51
CA SER A 49 3.11 -13.34 -3.11
C SER A 49 3.35 -13.58 -4.60
N GLN A 50 3.76 -12.54 -5.34
CA GLN A 50 4.09 -12.69 -6.77
C GLN A 50 5.31 -13.57 -6.98
N VAL A 51 6.35 -13.43 -6.15
CA VAL A 51 7.52 -14.31 -6.21
C VAL A 51 7.12 -15.74 -5.87
N ALA A 52 6.34 -15.95 -4.80
CA ALA A 52 5.87 -17.27 -4.39
C ALA A 52 5.01 -17.94 -5.48
N ASP A 53 4.07 -17.23 -6.07
CA ASP A 53 3.24 -17.74 -7.17
C ASP A 53 4.07 -18.09 -8.40
N LYS A 54 5.05 -17.24 -8.78
CA LYS A 54 5.95 -17.54 -9.90
C LYS A 54 6.84 -18.75 -9.62
N LEU A 55 7.31 -18.90 -8.37
CA LEU A 55 8.08 -20.08 -7.98
C LEU A 55 7.24 -21.35 -8.08
N ASP A 56 6.03 -21.34 -7.52
CA ASP A 56 5.13 -22.51 -7.56
C ASP A 56 4.71 -22.85 -9.00
N ARG A 57 4.36 -21.86 -9.82
CA ARG A 57 4.02 -22.08 -11.24
C ARG A 57 5.22 -22.57 -12.04
N GLY A 58 6.38 -21.95 -11.84
CA GLY A 58 7.59 -22.36 -12.52
C GLY A 58 7.99 -23.79 -12.15
N MET A 59 7.89 -24.15 -10.88
CA MET A 59 8.15 -25.54 -10.44
C MET A 59 7.11 -26.51 -10.99
N PHE A 60 5.83 -26.13 -11.00
CA PHE A 60 4.78 -26.94 -11.60
C PHE A 60 5.04 -27.19 -13.10
N GLU A 61 5.44 -26.18 -13.86
CA GLU A 61 5.78 -26.35 -15.27
C GLU A 61 6.89 -27.39 -15.45
N ARG A 62 7.97 -27.31 -14.69
CA ARG A 62 9.08 -28.27 -14.76
C ARG A 62 8.65 -29.66 -14.31
N TYR A 63 7.88 -29.74 -13.23
CA TYR A 63 7.28 -30.98 -12.76
C TYR A 63 6.39 -31.61 -13.86
N ARG A 64 5.48 -30.84 -14.45
CA ARG A 64 4.62 -31.29 -15.54
C ARG A 64 5.40 -31.70 -16.77
N ASP A 65 6.40 -30.92 -17.18
CA ASP A 65 7.20 -31.23 -18.37
C ASP A 65 7.93 -32.56 -18.19
N LEU A 66 8.48 -32.81 -16.99
CA LEU A 66 9.08 -34.10 -16.69
C LEU A 66 8.06 -35.24 -16.78
N VAL A 67 6.87 -35.07 -16.20
CA VAL A 67 5.78 -36.05 -16.27
C VAL A 67 5.33 -36.28 -17.73
N VAL A 68 5.20 -35.21 -18.53
CA VAL A 68 4.87 -35.34 -19.96
C VAL A 68 5.95 -36.11 -20.71
N VAL A 69 7.22 -35.84 -20.44
CA VAL A 69 8.32 -36.58 -21.08
C VAL A 69 8.26 -38.07 -20.76
N THR A 70 7.84 -38.46 -19.53
CA THR A 70 7.70 -39.88 -19.20
C THR A 70 6.60 -40.60 -20.00
N SER A 71 5.67 -39.87 -20.59
CA SER A 71 4.57 -40.43 -21.43
C SER A 71 4.96 -40.57 -22.88
N LEU A 72 6.08 -39.98 -23.32
CA LEU A 72 6.51 -40.06 -24.72
C LEU A 72 6.93 -41.49 -25.07
N GLU A 73 6.49 -41.94 -26.24
CA GLU A 73 6.78 -43.30 -26.73
C GLU A 73 8.27 -43.61 -26.76
N THR A 74 9.09 -42.67 -27.23
CA THR A 74 10.56 -42.81 -27.26
C THR A 74 11.17 -42.99 -25.87
N ILE A 75 10.52 -42.52 -24.81
CA ILE A 75 11.02 -42.63 -23.43
C ILE A 75 10.53 -43.94 -22.81
N ARG A 76 9.25 -44.28 -22.96
CA ARG A 76 8.59 -45.42 -22.30
C ARG A 76 8.84 -46.75 -22.94
N SER A 77 9.06 -46.78 -24.31
CA SER A 77 9.26 -48.01 -25.02
C SER A 77 10.54 -48.74 -24.62
N THR A 78 10.43 -50.03 -24.38
CA THR A 78 11.59 -50.90 -24.09
C THR A 78 12.53 -51.02 -25.27
N ASP A 79 12.04 -50.82 -26.49
CA ASP A 79 12.79 -50.94 -27.74
C ASP A 79 13.52 -49.64 -28.12
N ALA A 80 13.24 -48.57 -27.41
CA ALA A 80 13.88 -47.27 -27.67
C ALA A 80 15.41 -47.36 -27.41
N THR A 81 16.18 -46.80 -28.34
CA THR A 81 17.61 -46.77 -28.22
C THR A 81 18.08 -45.72 -27.22
N ARG A 82 19.24 -45.92 -26.65
CA ARG A 82 19.88 -44.91 -25.77
C ARG A 82 19.97 -43.53 -26.44
N ASP A 83 20.34 -43.52 -27.73
CA ASP A 83 20.53 -42.27 -28.48
C ASP A 83 19.23 -41.57 -28.75
N SER A 84 18.15 -42.32 -29.05
CA SER A 84 16.82 -41.72 -29.22
C SER A 84 16.26 -41.12 -27.93
N ARG A 85 16.44 -41.81 -26.81
CA ARG A 85 16.09 -41.25 -25.49
C ARG A 85 16.90 -39.98 -25.18
N ARG A 86 18.24 -40.03 -25.40
CA ARG A 86 19.08 -38.84 -25.19
C ARG A 86 18.66 -37.68 -26.07
N ALA A 87 18.30 -37.90 -27.31
CA ALA A 87 17.86 -36.84 -28.21
C ALA A 87 16.60 -36.13 -27.70
N VAL A 88 15.64 -36.87 -27.13
CA VAL A 88 14.44 -36.28 -26.51
C VAL A 88 14.81 -35.47 -25.28
N LEU A 89 15.64 -36.02 -24.39
CA LEU A 89 16.08 -35.34 -23.16
C LEU A 89 16.89 -34.07 -23.50
N GLN A 90 17.77 -34.15 -24.51
CA GLN A 90 18.56 -33.01 -24.97
C GLN A 90 17.65 -31.90 -25.54
N LYS A 91 16.65 -32.27 -26.33
CA LYS A 91 15.69 -31.31 -26.89
C LYS A 91 14.91 -30.59 -25.78
N LEU A 92 14.55 -31.30 -24.71
CA LEU A 92 13.92 -30.66 -23.54
C LEU A 92 14.88 -29.67 -22.88
N GLN A 93 16.14 -30.08 -22.63
CA GLN A 93 17.15 -29.20 -22.04
C GLN A 93 17.44 -27.97 -22.92
N ASP A 94 17.55 -28.16 -24.24
CA ASP A 94 17.80 -27.07 -25.19
C ASP A 94 16.62 -26.07 -25.23
N SER A 95 15.40 -26.57 -24.97
CA SER A 95 14.19 -25.71 -24.89
C SER A 95 14.08 -24.95 -23.56
N TYR A 96 14.68 -25.50 -22.51
CA TYR A 96 14.65 -24.94 -21.16
C TYR A 96 16.04 -25.01 -20.53
N PRO A 97 16.88 -23.98 -20.72
CA PRO A 97 18.27 -23.96 -20.25
C PRO A 97 18.45 -24.10 -18.74
N ASP A 98 17.38 -23.87 -17.97
CA ASP A 98 17.39 -24.05 -16.51
C ASP A 98 17.60 -25.50 -16.08
N TYR A 99 17.32 -26.47 -16.95
CA TYR A 99 17.69 -27.84 -16.71
C TYR A 99 19.22 -28.00 -16.85
N ALA A 100 19.91 -28.10 -15.75
CA ALA A 100 21.34 -28.34 -15.76
C ALA A 100 21.71 -29.72 -16.30
N TRP A 101 20.85 -30.71 -16.04
CA TRP A 101 21.03 -32.08 -16.47
C TRP A 101 19.68 -32.83 -16.45
N ILE A 102 19.48 -33.73 -17.42
CA ILE A 102 18.35 -34.64 -17.48
C ILE A 102 18.85 -36.03 -17.82
N GLY A 103 18.37 -37.06 -17.13
CA GLY A 103 18.76 -38.45 -17.37
C GLY A 103 17.59 -39.42 -17.32
N PHE A 104 17.71 -40.51 -18.10
CA PHE A 104 16.85 -41.68 -18.03
C PHE A 104 17.63 -42.81 -17.32
N ILE A 105 17.04 -43.32 -16.26
CA ILE A 105 17.64 -44.34 -15.39
C ILE A 105 16.79 -45.59 -15.48
N ARG A 106 17.45 -46.75 -15.71
CA ARG A 106 16.80 -48.06 -15.69
C ARG A 106 16.25 -48.42 -14.30
N PRO A 107 15.29 -49.36 -14.21
CA PRO A 107 14.82 -49.86 -12.91
C PRO A 107 15.91 -50.42 -12.01
N THR A 108 17.06 -50.80 -12.58
CA THR A 108 18.22 -51.28 -11.85
C THR A 108 19.03 -50.16 -11.18
N GLY A 109 18.72 -48.89 -11.43
CA GLY A 109 19.51 -47.73 -10.98
C GLY A 109 20.62 -47.32 -11.95
N LEU A 110 20.79 -48.02 -13.09
CA LEU A 110 21.80 -47.69 -14.08
C LEU A 110 21.34 -46.49 -14.93
N LEU A 111 22.14 -45.44 -14.98
CA LEU A 111 21.92 -44.29 -15.85
C LEU A 111 22.20 -44.69 -17.32
N GLU A 112 21.14 -44.81 -18.10
CA GLU A 112 21.25 -45.27 -19.48
C GLU A 112 21.51 -44.14 -20.45
N ALA A 113 20.79 -43.04 -20.36
CA ALA A 113 20.92 -41.91 -21.25
C ALA A 113 20.84 -40.60 -20.46
N ALA A 114 21.68 -39.63 -20.80
CA ALA A 114 21.72 -38.34 -20.15
C ALA A 114 22.08 -37.22 -21.13
N THR A 115 21.64 -36.01 -20.83
CA THR A 115 22.05 -34.83 -21.57
C THR A 115 23.55 -34.61 -21.46
N GLY A 116 24.18 -34.24 -22.58
CA GLY A 116 25.65 -34.11 -22.65
C GLY A 116 26.43 -35.42 -22.40
N ARG A 117 25.76 -36.57 -22.32
CA ARG A 117 26.36 -37.89 -21.93
C ARG A 117 26.98 -37.91 -20.53
N VAL A 118 26.58 -36.93 -19.67
CA VAL A 118 27.20 -36.77 -18.35
C VAL A 118 26.77 -37.93 -17.44
N TYR A 119 27.77 -38.70 -16.96
CA TYR A 119 27.64 -39.86 -16.06
C TYR A 119 26.86 -41.06 -16.63
N GLU A 120 26.66 -41.18 -17.93
CA GLU A 120 26.06 -42.40 -18.52
C GLU A 120 26.88 -43.66 -18.10
N GLY A 121 26.16 -44.71 -17.72
CA GLY A 121 26.74 -45.94 -17.18
C GLY A 121 26.97 -45.93 -15.66
N MET A 122 26.71 -44.79 -14.97
CA MET A 122 26.82 -44.73 -13.52
C MET A 122 25.59 -45.38 -12.85
N ASP A 123 25.83 -46.03 -11.74
CA ASP A 123 24.78 -46.50 -10.84
C ASP A 123 24.36 -45.38 -9.89
N VAL A 124 23.12 -44.98 -9.95
CA VAL A 124 22.51 -43.94 -9.12
C VAL A 124 21.45 -44.49 -8.14
N SER A 125 21.40 -45.81 -7.98
CA SER A 125 20.42 -46.49 -7.13
C SER A 125 20.45 -46.05 -5.66
N ALA A 126 21.60 -45.57 -5.19
CA ALA A 126 21.78 -45.04 -3.84
C ALA A 126 21.18 -43.64 -3.64
N ARG A 127 20.86 -42.92 -4.73
CA ARG A 127 20.39 -41.53 -4.67
C ARG A 127 18.95 -41.44 -4.15
N GLY A 128 18.72 -40.49 -3.24
CA GLY A 128 17.39 -40.26 -2.64
C GLY A 128 16.31 -39.93 -3.68
N TRP A 129 16.62 -39.05 -4.62
CA TRP A 129 15.68 -38.64 -5.68
C TRP A 129 15.31 -39.82 -6.61
N TRP A 130 16.22 -40.78 -6.86
CA TRP A 130 15.92 -41.96 -7.63
C TRP A 130 14.94 -42.88 -6.89
N LYS A 131 15.19 -43.14 -5.61
CA LYS A 131 14.32 -43.99 -4.79
C LYS A 131 12.91 -43.44 -4.69
N GLN A 132 12.79 -42.14 -4.49
CA GLN A 132 11.49 -41.45 -4.42
C GLN A 132 10.79 -41.40 -5.79
N GLY A 133 11.55 -41.06 -6.84
CA GLY A 133 11.07 -40.98 -8.22
C GLY A 133 10.67 -42.33 -8.83
N PHE A 134 11.09 -43.43 -8.22
CA PHE A 134 10.71 -44.79 -8.61
C PHE A 134 9.22 -45.08 -8.32
N GLU A 135 8.71 -44.56 -7.20
CA GLU A 135 7.34 -44.80 -6.75
C GLU A 135 6.34 -43.84 -7.39
N ARG A 136 6.67 -42.56 -7.38
CA ARG A 136 5.84 -41.46 -7.84
C ARG A 136 6.68 -40.29 -8.31
N PRO A 137 6.06 -39.32 -9.06
CA PRO A 137 6.76 -38.07 -9.34
C PRO A 137 7.21 -37.41 -8.05
N TYR A 138 8.47 -37.01 -8.01
CA TYR A 138 9.17 -36.48 -6.85
C TYR A 138 9.83 -35.15 -7.18
N VAL A 139 9.79 -34.24 -6.24
CA VAL A 139 10.54 -33.00 -6.26
C VAL A 139 11.34 -32.90 -4.95
N GLY A 140 12.66 -32.83 -5.06
CA GLY A 140 13.56 -32.62 -3.93
C GLY A 140 13.74 -31.16 -3.60
N ASP A 141 14.20 -30.86 -2.40
CA ASP A 141 14.52 -29.49 -2.00
C ASP A 141 15.88 -29.04 -2.54
N VAL A 142 16.14 -27.74 -2.47
CA VAL A 142 17.39 -27.12 -2.92
C VAL A 142 18.57 -27.68 -2.14
N HIS A 143 19.58 -28.15 -2.85
CA HIS A 143 20.79 -28.69 -2.26
C HIS A 143 22.05 -28.34 -3.06
N ASP A 144 23.21 -28.40 -2.41
CA ASP A 144 24.49 -28.16 -3.03
C ASP A 144 24.90 -29.36 -3.90
N ALA A 145 25.20 -29.14 -5.15
CA ALA A 145 25.51 -30.22 -6.10
C ALA A 145 27.01 -30.49 -6.21
N VAL A 146 27.60 -31.08 -5.20
CA VAL A 146 29.06 -31.28 -5.12
C VAL A 146 29.62 -32.14 -6.26
N VAL A 147 28.88 -33.15 -6.75
CA VAL A 147 29.36 -34.09 -7.77
C VAL A 147 29.16 -33.53 -9.17
N LEU A 148 27.93 -33.08 -9.49
CA LEU A 148 27.59 -32.59 -10.82
C LEU A 148 28.28 -31.25 -11.14
N ALA A 149 28.48 -30.43 -10.11
CA ALA A 149 29.18 -29.15 -10.21
C ALA A 149 30.60 -29.29 -10.80
N LYS A 150 31.31 -30.33 -10.43
CA LYS A 150 32.67 -30.57 -10.91
C LYS A 150 32.76 -30.80 -12.43
N VAL A 151 31.67 -31.27 -13.04
CA VAL A 151 31.62 -31.56 -14.48
C VAL A 151 30.97 -30.44 -15.27
N LEU A 152 29.86 -29.91 -14.77
CA LEU A 152 29.12 -28.91 -15.53
C LEU A 152 29.59 -27.47 -15.29
N TYR A 153 30.22 -27.21 -14.12
CA TYR A 153 30.52 -25.85 -13.66
C TYR A 153 31.94 -25.77 -13.06
N ALA A 154 32.93 -26.46 -13.69
CA ALA A 154 34.30 -26.53 -13.21
C ALA A 154 34.97 -25.15 -12.99
N ASP A 155 34.55 -24.13 -13.77
CA ASP A 155 35.08 -22.77 -13.71
C ASP A 155 34.37 -21.86 -12.70
N ARG A 156 33.25 -22.30 -12.10
CA ARG A 156 32.53 -21.49 -11.11
C ARG A 156 33.19 -21.58 -9.74
N LYS A 157 33.38 -20.41 -9.10
CA LYS A 157 33.90 -20.30 -7.72
C LYS A 157 32.88 -20.71 -6.66
N GLU A 158 31.59 -20.52 -6.94
CA GLU A 158 30.48 -20.85 -6.02
C GLU A 158 29.91 -22.22 -6.41
N VAL A 159 29.59 -23.05 -5.41
CA VAL A 159 28.96 -24.37 -5.64
C VAL A 159 27.54 -24.12 -6.14
N PRO A 160 27.18 -24.57 -7.36
CA PRO A 160 25.82 -24.41 -7.86
C PRO A 160 24.85 -25.25 -7.03
N ARG A 161 23.64 -24.75 -6.91
CA ARG A 161 22.54 -25.42 -6.23
C ARG A 161 21.53 -25.92 -7.24
N PHE A 162 20.93 -27.04 -6.91
CA PHE A 162 19.92 -27.67 -7.77
C PHE A 162 18.69 -28.06 -6.97
N VAL A 163 17.59 -28.17 -7.70
CA VAL A 163 16.37 -28.85 -7.27
C VAL A 163 16.28 -30.14 -8.06
N ASP A 164 16.05 -31.25 -7.38
CA ASP A 164 15.88 -32.54 -8.02
C ASP A 164 14.44 -32.76 -8.44
N LEU A 165 14.26 -33.25 -9.65
CA LEU A 165 12.98 -33.74 -10.13
C LEU A 165 13.17 -35.18 -10.59
N ALA A 166 12.20 -36.05 -10.29
CA ALA A 166 12.22 -37.41 -10.80
C ALA A 166 10.79 -37.89 -11.04
N ALA A 167 10.58 -38.66 -12.09
CA ALA A 167 9.28 -39.22 -12.39
C ALA A 167 9.38 -40.64 -12.96
N PRO A 168 8.52 -41.58 -12.55
CA PRO A 168 8.55 -42.94 -13.04
C PRO A 168 8.07 -43.03 -14.48
N VAL A 169 8.74 -43.82 -15.28
CA VAL A 169 8.36 -44.14 -16.65
C VAL A 169 7.68 -45.49 -16.64
N ARG A 170 6.48 -45.56 -17.16
CA ARG A 170 5.71 -46.80 -17.24
C ARG A 170 5.32 -47.09 -18.70
N ASP A 171 5.37 -48.34 -19.07
CA ASP A 171 4.87 -48.79 -20.36
C ASP A 171 3.34 -48.76 -20.44
N GLU A 172 2.78 -49.24 -21.54
CA GLU A 172 1.33 -49.29 -21.75
C GLU A 172 0.60 -50.24 -20.79
N ASN A 173 1.33 -51.22 -20.25
CA ASN A 173 0.82 -52.16 -19.26
C ASN A 173 0.97 -51.66 -17.81
N GLY A 174 1.48 -50.47 -17.63
CA GLY A 174 1.75 -49.87 -16.30
C GLY A 174 3.04 -50.39 -15.64
N MET A 175 3.83 -51.22 -16.32
CA MET A 175 5.10 -51.73 -15.81
C MET A 175 6.15 -50.62 -15.82
N LEU A 176 6.92 -50.52 -14.75
CA LEU A 176 8.00 -49.53 -14.64
C LEU A 176 9.15 -49.90 -15.58
N THR A 177 9.45 -49.04 -16.54
CA THR A 177 10.56 -49.18 -17.48
C THR A 177 11.78 -48.33 -17.12
N GLY A 178 11.59 -47.34 -16.26
CA GLY A 178 12.67 -46.47 -15.80
C GLY A 178 12.20 -45.31 -14.95
N VAL A 179 13.12 -44.40 -14.72
CA VAL A 179 12.86 -43.10 -14.07
C VAL A 179 13.51 -42.03 -14.94
N VAL A 180 12.79 -40.97 -15.28
CA VAL A 180 13.41 -39.74 -15.78
C VAL A 180 13.67 -38.84 -14.60
N ALA A 181 14.92 -38.37 -14.49
CA ALA A 181 15.30 -37.41 -13.45
C ALA A 181 15.98 -36.19 -14.07
N ALA A 182 15.81 -35.07 -13.42
CA ALA A 182 16.42 -33.81 -13.82
C ALA A 182 16.95 -33.04 -12.63
N HIS A 183 18.03 -32.32 -12.84
CA HIS A 183 18.53 -31.32 -11.92
C HIS A 183 18.25 -29.94 -12.49
N LEU A 184 17.40 -29.18 -11.83
CA LEU A 184 17.05 -27.81 -12.18
C LEU A 184 18.01 -26.84 -11.50
N SER A 185 18.63 -25.94 -12.26
CA SER A 185 19.50 -24.90 -11.71
C SER A 185 18.71 -23.96 -10.80
N TRP A 186 19.24 -23.72 -9.60
CA TRP A 186 18.64 -22.76 -8.69
C TRP A 186 18.82 -21.29 -9.15
N ASP A 187 19.66 -21.03 -10.16
CA ASP A 187 19.84 -19.71 -10.77
C ASP A 187 18.51 -19.15 -11.29
N TRP A 188 17.60 -20.05 -11.75
CA TRP A 188 16.24 -19.69 -12.13
C TRP A 188 15.47 -18.94 -11.04
N ALA A 189 15.61 -19.33 -9.76
CA ALA A 189 14.95 -18.64 -8.67
C ALA A 189 15.42 -17.18 -8.52
N SER A 190 16.70 -16.91 -8.82
CA SER A 190 17.23 -15.55 -8.87
C SER A 190 16.65 -14.73 -10.05
N GLU A 191 16.30 -15.39 -11.14
CA GLU A 191 15.61 -14.73 -12.27
C GLU A 191 14.17 -14.40 -11.92
N VAL A 192 13.47 -15.31 -11.25
CA VAL A 192 12.13 -15.06 -10.72
C VAL A 192 12.14 -13.86 -9.78
N GLU A 193 13.05 -13.83 -8.83
CA GLU A 193 13.22 -12.71 -7.90
C GLU A 193 13.47 -11.40 -8.65
N ARG A 194 14.45 -11.35 -9.54
CA ARG A 194 14.78 -10.16 -10.35
C ARG A 194 13.62 -9.72 -11.24
N SER A 195 12.84 -10.65 -11.78
CA SER A 195 11.69 -10.33 -12.64
C SER A 195 10.57 -9.59 -11.91
N VAL A 196 10.48 -9.76 -10.60
CA VAL A 196 9.48 -9.09 -9.74
C VAL A 196 10.05 -7.83 -9.13
N LEU A 197 11.30 -7.88 -8.68
CA LEU A 197 11.91 -6.84 -7.86
C LEU A 197 12.91 -5.95 -8.61
N GLY A 198 13.24 -6.27 -9.86
CA GLY A 198 14.27 -5.55 -10.62
C GLY A 198 14.01 -4.05 -10.82
N GLY A 199 12.76 -3.61 -10.68
CA GLY A 199 12.39 -2.18 -10.68
C GLY A 199 12.31 -1.55 -9.29
N VAL A 200 12.44 -2.32 -8.22
CA VAL A 200 12.18 -1.88 -6.84
C VAL A 200 13.44 -1.92 -5.97
N SER A 201 14.35 -2.86 -6.24
CA SER A 201 15.49 -3.17 -5.35
C SER A 201 16.62 -2.12 -5.34
N GLY A 202 16.65 -1.13 -6.25
CA GLY A 202 17.77 -0.20 -6.36
C GLY A 202 17.84 0.82 -5.20
N ASP A 203 16.83 1.69 -5.13
CA ASP A 203 16.82 2.84 -4.19
C ASP A 203 16.00 2.58 -2.92
N SER A 204 15.15 1.55 -2.91
CA SER A 204 14.23 1.30 -1.80
C SER A 204 14.82 0.49 -0.65
N GLY A 205 15.99 -0.14 -0.83
CA GLY A 205 16.60 -1.00 0.17
C GLY A 205 15.80 -2.28 0.47
N VAL A 206 14.87 -2.67 -0.41
CA VAL A 206 14.12 -3.91 -0.28
C VAL A 206 15.03 -5.09 -0.61
N GLU A 207 15.12 -6.05 0.31
CA GLU A 207 15.85 -7.29 0.16
C GLU A 207 14.86 -8.46 0.12
N ALA A 208 15.08 -9.37 -0.83
CA ALA A 208 14.31 -10.60 -0.92
C ALA A 208 15.14 -11.79 -0.46
N MET A 209 14.45 -12.75 0.13
CA MET A 209 15.04 -14.03 0.53
C MET A 209 14.05 -15.15 0.27
N ILE A 210 14.56 -16.29 -0.14
CA ILE A 210 13.82 -17.54 -0.16
C ILE A 210 14.40 -18.45 0.91
N LEU A 211 13.53 -18.96 1.76
CA LEU A 211 13.89 -19.84 2.87
C LEU A 211 13.32 -21.23 2.58
N ALA A 212 14.10 -22.26 2.84
CA ALA A 212 13.61 -23.63 2.90
C ALA A 212 12.59 -23.81 4.04
N ALA A 213 11.85 -24.90 4.04
CA ALA A 213 10.86 -25.19 5.06
C ALA A 213 11.43 -25.18 6.49
N ASP A 214 12.69 -25.55 6.65
CA ASP A 214 13.42 -25.55 7.93
C ASP A 214 13.94 -24.16 8.37
N GLY A 215 13.80 -23.13 7.53
CA GLY A 215 14.27 -21.76 7.79
C GLY A 215 15.69 -21.46 7.30
N THR A 216 16.32 -22.35 6.56
CA THR A 216 17.61 -22.10 5.93
C THR A 216 17.44 -21.16 4.73
N VAL A 217 18.24 -20.11 4.63
CA VAL A 217 18.23 -19.18 3.49
C VAL A 217 18.82 -19.89 2.28
N ILE A 218 17.98 -20.13 1.27
CA ILE A 218 18.40 -20.77 0.02
C ILE A 218 18.64 -19.76 -1.13
N LEU A 219 18.12 -18.55 -1.01
CA LEU A 219 18.42 -17.42 -1.88
C LEU A 219 18.30 -16.12 -1.08
N GLY A 220 19.17 -15.14 -1.31
CA GLY A 220 19.16 -13.86 -0.64
C GLY A 220 20.54 -13.24 -0.50
N PRO A 221 20.73 -12.31 0.43
CA PRO A 221 22.03 -11.69 0.69
C PRO A 221 23.12 -12.73 0.98
N LYS A 222 24.27 -12.60 0.34
CA LYS A 222 25.39 -13.56 0.45
C LYS A 222 25.80 -13.87 1.90
N SER A 223 25.66 -12.91 2.79
CA SER A 223 25.98 -13.08 4.23
C SER A 223 25.05 -14.03 4.97
N LEU A 224 23.84 -14.25 4.44
CA LEU A 224 22.78 -15.05 5.07
C LEU A 224 22.57 -16.42 4.39
N VAL A 225 22.94 -16.55 3.12
CA VAL A 225 22.78 -17.81 2.36
C VAL A 225 23.45 -18.98 3.08
N GLY A 226 22.72 -20.09 3.21
CA GLY A 226 23.15 -21.29 3.93
C GLY A 226 23.03 -21.19 5.45
N LYS A 227 22.68 -20.02 5.99
CA LYS A 227 22.41 -19.87 7.42
C LYS A 227 20.94 -20.13 7.73
N ARG A 228 20.69 -20.72 8.87
CA ARG A 228 19.33 -20.84 9.40
C ARG A 228 18.97 -19.50 10.04
N VAL A 229 18.02 -18.80 9.47
CA VAL A 229 17.43 -17.64 10.11
C VAL A 229 16.42 -18.19 11.11
N GLY A 230 16.78 -18.11 12.39
CA GLY A 230 15.86 -18.49 13.48
C GLY A 230 14.60 -17.66 13.32
N LYS A 231 13.46 -18.21 13.82
CA LYS A 231 12.22 -17.46 13.86
C LYS A 231 12.47 -16.04 14.38
N PRO A 232 11.90 -15.02 13.75
CA PRO A 232 11.81 -13.72 14.38
C PRO A 232 11.24 -13.91 15.78
N ALA A 233 11.88 -13.31 16.77
CA ALA A 233 11.53 -13.48 18.17
C ALA A 233 10.06 -13.07 18.39
N GLY A 234 9.16 -14.01 18.63
CA GLY A 234 7.84 -13.70 19.14
C GLY A 234 6.64 -14.49 18.63
N ARG A 235 6.73 -15.25 17.53
CA ARG A 235 5.56 -16.00 17.05
C ARG A 235 5.86 -17.45 16.65
N THR A 236 4.92 -18.36 16.95
CA THR A 236 5.02 -19.78 16.61
C THR A 236 4.71 -20.01 15.11
N PRO A 237 5.27 -21.06 14.46
CA PRO A 237 5.01 -21.35 13.05
C PRO A 237 3.55 -21.61 12.71
N THR A 238 2.74 -21.94 13.70
CA THR A 238 1.31 -22.25 13.55
C THR A 238 0.47 -20.97 13.38
N GLU A 239 0.97 -19.81 13.84
CA GLU A 239 0.26 -18.53 13.72
C GLU A 239 0.63 -17.74 12.45
N ALA A 240 1.73 -18.11 11.79
CA ALA A 240 2.18 -17.50 10.53
C ALA A 240 1.47 -18.06 9.28
N ALA A 241 0.58 -19.04 9.44
CA ALA A 241 -0.11 -19.71 8.35
C ALA A 241 -1.53 -19.16 8.09
N ALA A 242 -1.86 -17.96 8.54
CA ALA A 242 -3.10 -17.32 8.14
C ALA A 242 -3.03 -16.94 6.65
N PRO A 243 -4.08 -17.21 5.84
CA PRO A 243 -4.16 -16.72 4.48
C PRO A 243 -4.19 -15.18 4.51
N GLY A 244 -3.08 -14.55 4.16
CA GLY A 244 -2.95 -13.10 4.20
C GLY A 244 -1.53 -12.59 4.47
N GLY A 245 -0.56 -13.49 4.70
CA GLY A 245 0.84 -13.15 4.94
C GLY A 245 1.07 -12.37 6.25
N ASP A 246 2.13 -12.70 6.96
CA ASP A 246 2.48 -11.98 8.19
C ASP A 246 3.39 -10.79 7.81
N THR A 247 2.86 -9.59 7.97
CA THR A 247 3.63 -8.36 7.78
C THR A 247 3.84 -7.69 9.12
N GLY A 248 5.09 -7.44 9.49
CA GLY A 248 5.41 -6.84 10.77
C GLY A 248 6.82 -6.27 10.84
N VAL A 249 7.09 -5.52 11.90
CA VAL A 249 8.44 -5.07 12.20
C VAL A 249 9.16 -6.15 13.00
N GLU A 250 10.29 -6.60 12.49
CA GLU A 250 11.09 -7.67 13.09
C GLU A 250 12.56 -7.27 13.19
N THR A 251 13.21 -7.69 14.28
CA THR A 251 14.65 -7.52 14.43
C THR A 251 15.37 -8.75 13.90
N TRP A 252 16.21 -8.55 12.91
CA TRP A 252 16.97 -9.61 12.25
C TRP A 252 18.32 -9.87 12.94
N PRO A 253 19.03 -10.98 12.60
CA PRO A 253 20.29 -11.35 13.24
C PRO A 253 21.44 -10.32 13.11
N ASP A 254 21.30 -9.37 12.19
CA ASP A 254 22.20 -8.22 12.03
C ASP A 254 21.94 -7.09 13.04
N GLY A 255 20.96 -7.26 13.93
CA GLY A 255 20.57 -6.30 14.95
C GLY A 255 19.71 -5.14 14.44
N ARG A 256 19.35 -5.11 13.15
CA ARG A 256 18.51 -4.07 12.57
C ARG A 256 17.04 -4.47 12.56
N ALA A 257 16.18 -3.46 12.70
CA ALA A 257 14.73 -3.64 12.55
C ALA A 257 14.34 -3.47 11.08
N TYR A 258 13.54 -4.42 10.59
CA TYR A 258 13.02 -4.43 9.24
C TYR A 258 11.50 -4.56 9.27
N LEU A 259 10.86 -3.89 8.34
CA LEU A 259 9.49 -4.21 7.96
C LEU A 259 9.58 -5.46 7.06
N THR A 260 9.00 -6.55 7.52
CA THR A 260 9.13 -7.86 6.88
C THR A 260 7.76 -8.39 6.48
N SER A 261 7.67 -8.98 5.29
CA SER A 261 6.53 -9.79 4.89
C SER A 261 7.02 -11.18 4.46
N VAL A 262 6.32 -12.22 4.92
CA VAL A 262 6.65 -13.60 4.61
C VAL A 262 5.44 -14.29 4.00
N VAL A 263 5.64 -14.91 2.84
CA VAL A 263 4.61 -15.69 2.14
C VAL A 263 5.14 -17.10 1.90
N GLN A 264 4.36 -18.10 2.26
CA GLN A 264 4.71 -19.50 2.03
C GLN A 264 4.22 -19.95 0.66
N THR A 265 5.06 -20.68 -0.07
CA THR A 265 4.65 -21.41 -1.28
C THR A 265 3.79 -22.60 -0.88
N THR A 266 2.69 -22.79 -1.58
CA THR A 266 1.71 -23.85 -1.28
C THR A 266 1.60 -24.90 -2.36
N GLY A 267 2.41 -24.73 -3.42
CA GLY A 267 2.32 -25.54 -4.63
C GLY A 267 1.30 -24.99 -5.63
N TYR A 268 1.20 -25.67 -6.74
CA TYR A 268 0.26 -25.30 -7.80
C TYR A 268 -0.27 -26.55 -8.50
N ARG A 269 -1.59 -26.72 -8.56
CA ARG A 269 -2.27 -27.91 -9.13
C ARG A 269 -1.74 -29.20 -8.49
N ASP A 270 -1.18 -30.11 -9.32
CA ASP A 270 -0.67 -31.40 -8.87
C ASP A 270 0.73 -31.33 -8.26
N TYR A 271 1.38 -30.19 -8.33
CA TYR A 271 2.65 -29.94 -7.65
C TYR A 271 2.39 -29.52 -6.20
N PRO A 272 2.79 -30.33 -5.22
CA PRO A 272 2.43 -30.12 -3.81
C PRO A 272 3.18 -28.96 -3.14
N GLY A 273 4.17 -28.37 -3.83
CA GLY A 273 5.09 -27.38 -3.24
C GLY A 273 6.14 -28.01 -2.33
N LEU A 274 7.17 -27.26 -2.05
CA LEU A 274 8.26 -27.63 -1.13
C LEU A 274 8.15 -26.87 0.20
N GLY A 275 7.10 -26.05 0.37
CA GLY A 275 6.89 -25.28 1.59
C GLY A 275 7.95 -24.17 1.78
N TRP A 276 8.52 -23.69 0.70
CA TRP A 276 9.43 -22.56 0.76
C TRP A 276 8.71 -21.32 1.28
N ARG A 277 9.46 -20.42 1.87
CA ARG A 277 8.96 -19.14 2.34
C ARG A 277 9.70 -18.01 1.65
N VAL A 278 8.96 -17.16 0.99
CA VAL A 278 9.48 -15.92 0.38
C VAL A 278 9.37 -14.82 1.42
N ALA A 279 10.48 -14.32 1.89
CA ALA A 279 10.57 -13.21 2.83
C ALA A 279 11.10 -11.98 2.11
N LEU A 280 10.33 -10.91 2.11
CA LEU A 280 10.78 -9.58 1.71
C LEU A 280 10.92 -8.71 2.94
N ARG A 281 12.02 -7.98 3.01
CA ARG A 281 12.28 -7.06 4.12
C ARG A 281 12.80 -5.71 3.62
N GLN A 282 12.47 -4.66 4.34
CA GLN A 282 13.00 -3.31 4.12
C GLN A 282 13.41 -2.71 5.45
N PRO A 283 14.61 -2.09 5.58
CA PRO A 283 15.02 -1.43 6.82
C PRO A 283 14.01 -0.36 7.23
N VAL A 284 13.58 -0.39 8.50
CA VAL A 284 12.55 0.54 9.01
C VAL A 284 12.99 2.00 8.89
N ASP A 285 14.27 2.28 9.08
CA ASP A 285 14.86 3.60 8.93
C ASP A 285 14.70 4.15 7.50
N GLN A 286 14.91 3.31 6.48
CA GLN A 286 14.71 3.67 5.08
C GLN A 286 13.22 3.75 4.73
N ALA A 287 12.44 2.77 5.17
CA ALA A 287 10.99 2.75 4.95
C ALA A 287 10.30 3.98 5.53
N MET A 288 10.73 4.43 6.71
CA MET A 288 10.17 5.59 7.41
C MET A 288 10.85 6.92 7.08
N ALA A 289 11.90 6.93 6.26
CA ALA A 289 12.62 8.15 5.89
C ALA A 289 11.69 9.27 5.36
N PRO A 290 10.71 9.00 4.46
CA PRO A 290 9.81 10.05 3.97
C PRO A 290 8.98 10.71 5.09
N VAL A 291 8.55 9.92 6.08
CA VAL A 291 7.77 10.43 7.24
C VAL A 291 8.67 11.23 8.16
N THR A 292 9.89 10.75 8.42
CA THR A 292 10.86 11.45 9.27
C THR A 292 11.31 12.77 8.65
N ASP A 293 11.54 12.79 7.35
CA ASP A 293 11.90 14.00 6.60
C ASP A 293 10.76 15.01 6.60
N LEU A 294 9.53 14.55 6.35
CA LEU A 294 8.35 15.39 6.40
C LEU A 294 8.15 15.97 7.81
N ARG A 295 8.25 15.14 8.84
CA ARG A 295 8.19 15.58 10.23
C ARG A 295 9.24 16.64 10.54
N ASN A 296 10.48 16.41 10.13
CA ASN A 296 11.59 17.35 10.37
C ASN A 296 11.35 18.69 9.68
N ARG A 297 10.81 18.66 8.45
CA ARG A 297 10.41 19.88 7.71
C ARG A 297 9.26 20.60 8.43
N VAL A 298 8.24 19.86 8.88
CA VAL A 298 7.12 20.44 9.65
C VAL A 298 7.63 21.09 10.93
N ILE A 299 8.53 20.43 11.67
CA ILE A 299 9.15 20.98 12.88
C ILE A 299 9.96 22.24 12.54
N ALA A 300 10.79 22.21 11.49
CA ALA A 300 11.61 23.34 11.08
C ALA A 300 10.76 24.55 10.68
N TRP A 301 9.75 24.34 9.81
CA TRP A 301 8.84 25.40 9.38
C TRP A 301 7.96 25.91 10.53
N GLY A 302 7.49 25.02 11.41
CA GLY A 302 6.72 25.39 12.59
C GLY A 302 7.55 26.19 13.59
N ALA A 303 8.81 25.81 13.80
CA ALA A 303 9.73 26.58 14.64
C ALA A 303 10.02 27.97 14.05
N PHE A 304 10.27 28.03 12.73
CA PHE A 304 10.47 29.29 12.03
C PHE A 304 9.23 30.19 12.10
N ALA A 305 8.05 29.63 11.84
CA ALA A 305 6.79 30.39 11.94
C ALA A 305 6.52 30.86 13.38
N SER A 306 6.83 30.04 14.39
CA SER A 306 6.69 30.41 15.80
C SER A 306 7.67 31.50 16.18
N LEU A 307 8.93 31.44 15.73
CA LEU A 307 9.91 32.48 15.93
C LEU A 307 9.49 33.80 15.30
N LEU A 308 9.03 33.75 14.05
CA LEU A 308 8.52 34.92 13.33
C LEU A 308 7.32 35.53 14.05
N ALA A 309 6.39 34.71 14.52
CA ALA A 309 5.24 35.16 15.31
C ALA A 309 5.65 35.81 16.63
N VAL A 310 6.68 35.28 17.29
CA VAL A 310 7.28 35.88 18.51
C VAL A 310 7.95 37.24 18.20
N LEU A 311 8.71 37.32 17.13
CA LEU A 311 9.37 38.57 16.70
C LEU A 311 8.36 39.66 16.32
N VAL A 312 7.35 39.27 15.53
CA VAL A 312 6.25 40.19 15.16
C VAL A 312 5.46 40.58 16.41
N GLY A 313 5.16 39.62 17.27
CA GLY A 313 4.48 39.87 18.55
C GLY A 313 5.30 40.81 19.47
N HIS A 314 6.63 40.61 19.54
CA HIS A 314 7.52 41.48 20.28
C HIS A 314 7.55 42.91 19.71
N ALA A 315 7.70 43.04 18.41
CA ALA A 315 7.68 44.32 17.69
C ALA A 315 6.36 45.06 17.92
N LEU A 316 5.24 44.36 17.72
CA LEU A 316 3.91 44.90 17.97
C LEU A 316 3.68 45.27 19.46
N ALA A 317 4.08 44.39 20.39
CA ALA A 317 3.93 44.65 21.82
C ALA A 317 4.81 45.83 22.27
N THR A 318 6.02 46.00 21.69
CA THR A 318 6.87 47.16 21.97
C THR A 318 6.28 48.41 21.39
N TRP A 319 5.80 48.34 20.16
CA TRP A 319 5.19 49.47 19.46
C TRP A 319 3.90 49.93 20.17
N LEU A 320 3.02 48.98 20.56
CA LEU A 320 1.77 49.29 21.27
C LEU A 320 1.99 49.76 22.71
N SER A 321 2.96 49.15 23.43
CA SER A 321 3.12 49.43 24.85
C SER A 321 4.04 50.63 25.15
N ALA A 322 4.81 51.09 24.17
CA ALA A 322 5.72 52.22 24.34
C ALA A 322 4.98 53.53 24.72
N PRO A 323 3.89 53.91 24.00
CA PRO A 323 3.12 55.11 24.37
C PRO A 323 2.44 54.98 25.74
N LEU A 324 1.82 53.83 25.99
CA LEU A 324 1.13 53.58 27.27
C LEU A 324 2.09 53.64 28.48
N ARG A 325 3.32 53.13 28.30
CA ARG A 325 4.37 53.22 29.34
C ARG A 325 4.93 54.63 29.52
N ALA A 326 4.99 55.39 28.43
CA ALA A 326 5.36 56.80 28.52
C ALA A 326 4.28 57.58 29.31
N MET A 327 2.99 57.31 29.01
CA MET A 327 1.88 57.90 29.75
C MET A 327 1.85 57.44 31.22
N SER A 328 1.99 56.13 31.47
CA SER A 328 2.03 55.59 32.85
C SER A 328 3.18 56.18 33.65
N ARG A 329 4.37 56.32 33.05
CA ARG A 329 5.53 56.93 33.73
C ARG A 329 5.31 58.42 34.00
N SER A 330 4.69 59.14 33.04
CA SER A 330 4.34 60.55 33.24
C SER A 330 3.30 60.74 34.34
N VAL A 331 2.32 59.83 34.41
CA VAL A 331 1.30 59.82 35.46
C VAL A 331 1.91 59.42 36.81
N GLU A 332 2.77 58.42 36.86
CA GLU A 332 3.47 58.01 38.09
C GLU A 332 4.41 59.09 38.59
N ALA A 333 5.16 59.76 37.72
CA ALA A 333 6.02 60.89 38.09
C ALA A 333 5.20 62.08 38.59
N ALA A 334 4.09 62.39 37.95
CA ALA A 334 3.19 63.47 38.38
C ALA A 334 2.46 63.12 39.69
N ALA A 335 2.15 61.85 39.91
CA ALA A 335 1.56 61.38 41.16
C ALA A 335 2.56 61.45 42.34
N ALA A 336 3.88 61.29 42.09
CA ALA A 336 4.91 61.40 43.08
C ALA A 336 5.17 62.88 43.49
N ASP A 337 5.02 63.81 42.58
CA ASP A 337 5.27 65.24 42.79
C ASP A 337 4.03 66.08 43.13
N ASN A 338 2.88 65.46 43.29
CA ASN A 338 1.57 66.12 43.51
C ASN A 338 1.30 67.26 42.52
N ALA A 339 1.88 67.21 41.35
CA ALA A 339 1.77 68.17 40.26
C ALA A 339 0.81 67.66 39.14
N MET A 340 0.21 68.56 38.37
CA MET A 340 -0.50 68.18 37.19
C MET A 340 0.44 67.44 36.21
N PRO A 341 0.10 66.24 35.72
CA PRO A 341 0.94 65.51 34.80
C PRO A 341 1.12 66.32 33.52
N ASP A 342 2.35 66.76 33.27
CA ASP A 342 2.74 67.31 32.00
C ASP A 342 2.92 66.13 31.02
N LEU A 343 1.88 65.85 30.27
CA LEU A 343 1.89 64.75 29.30
C LEU A 343 2.66 65.25 28.05
N PRO A 344 3.80 64.64 27.71
CA PRO A 344 4.59 65.11 26.57
C PRO A 344 3.78 64.97 25.30
N VAL A 345 3.48 66.12 24.67
CA VAL A 345 2.85 66.20 23.34
C VAL A 345 3.87 65.79 22.32
N THR A 346 4.07 64.51 22.10
CA THR A 346 4.85 64.06 20.95
C THR A 346 3.99 64.17 19.73
N SER A 347 4.50 64.76 18.65
CA SER A 347 3.80 65.04 17.39
C SER A 347 3.28 63.81 16.60
N ARG A 348 3.31 62.64 17.18
CA ARG A 348 2.78 61.39 16.59
C ARG A 348 1.51 60.87 17.25
N TYR A 349 1.15 61.40 18.40
CA TYR A 349 -0.08 61.05 19.11
C TYR A 349 -0.66 62.33 19.70
N THR A 350 -1.55 62.97 18.90
CA THR A 350 -2.28 64.18 19.28
C THR A 350 -3.27 64.00 20.41
N GLU A 351 -3.18 62.94 21.21
CA GLU A 351 -4.34 62.37 21.82
C GLU A 351 -4.23 62.17 23.30
N ALA A 352 -3.12 62.54 23.85
CA ALA A 352 -3.11 62.75 25.30
C ALA A 352 -3.98 63.96 25.69
N ALA A 353 -4.25 64.87 24.78
CA ALA A 353 -5.12 66.03 25.02
C ALA A 353 -6.59 65.69 25.19
N THR A 354 -6.97 64.47 24.96
CA THR A 354 -8.38 64.14 24.99
C THR A 354 -8.66 62.75 25.47
N LEU A 355 -8.29 62.45 26.71
CA LEU A 355 -8.86 61.30 27.39
C LEU A 355 -10.40 61.34 27.34
N SER A 356 -10.99 62.56 27.32
CA SER A 356 -12.43 62.76 27.09
C SER A 356 -12.84 62.66 25.60
N LYS A 357 -11.94 62.91 24.65
CA LYS A 357 -12.16 62.57 23.22
C LYS A 357 -11.81 61.11 22.93
N ALA A 358 -10.85 60.50 23.66
CA ALA A 358 -10.46 59.11 23.47
C ALA A 358 -11.64 58.14 23.67
N LEU A 359 -12.55 58.47 24.59
CA LEU A 359 -13.75 57.63 24.76
C LEU A 359 -14.67 57.70 23.53
N ARG A 360 -14.74 58.85 22.87
CA ARG A 360 -15.51 58.95 21.61
C ARG A 360 -14.84 58.34 20.41
N HIS A 361 -13.54 58.39 20.33
CA HIS A 361 -12.79 57.72 19.27
C HIS A 361 -12.65 56.21 19.51
N TYR A 362 -12.74 55.71 20.73
CA TYR A 362 -12.63 54.30 21.07
C TYR A 362 -13.62 53.42 20.30
N VAL A 363 -14.84 53.93 20.10
CA VAL A 363 -15.83 53.20 19.29
C VAL A 363 -15.49 53.20 17.80
N SER A 364 -14.93 54.31 17.30
CA SER A 364 -14.48 54.41 15.90
C SER A 364 -13.29 53.47 15.63
N ASP A 365 -12.32 53.42 16.55
CA ASP A 365 -11.15 52.57 16.40
C ASP A 365 -11.51 51.07 16.49
N LEU A 366 -12.51 50.71 17.31
CA LEU A 366 -13.06 49.38 17.39
C LEU A 366 -13.74 48.96 16.07
N GLN A 367 -14.45 49.89 15.43
CA GLN A 367 -15.09 49.60 14.15
C GLN A 367 -14.07 49.43 13.02
N ASP A 368 -13.02 50.23 13.05
CA ASP A 368 -11.94 50.09 12.06
C ASP A 368 -11.10 48.83 12.26
N ALA A 369 -10.88 48.40 13.51
CA ALA A 369 -10.26 47.12 13.81
C ALA A 369 -11.12 45.93 13.36
N ASP A 370 -12.47 46.04 13.54
CA ASP A 370 -13.42 45.02 13.09
C ASP A 370 -13.44 44.93 11.55
N ARG A 371 -13.40 46.08 10.86
CA ARG A 371 -13.26 46.07 9.38
C ARG A 371 -11.97 45.41 8.91
N ARG A 372 -10.82 45.73 9.53
CA ARG A 372 -9.55 45.09 9.18
C ARG A 372 -9.55 43.60 9.42
N LEU A 373 -10.19 43.14 10.49
CA LEU A 373 -10.39 41.71 10.75
C LEU A 373 -11.23 41.05 9.66
N ARG A 374 -12.28 41.72 9.20
CA ARG A 374 -13.10 41.24 8.09
C ARG A 374 -12.34 41.19 6.78
N ASP A 375 -11.51 42.20 6.52
CA ASP A 375 -10.66 42.24 5.32
C ASP A 375 -9.62 41.12 5.32
N ILE A 376 -8.99 40.85 6.48
CA ILE A 376 -8.06 39.71 6.64
C ILE A 376 -8.75 38.36 6.46
N ILE A 377 -9.97 38.21 6.98
CA ILE A 377 -10.78 36.99 6.78
C ILE A 377 -11.14 36.83 5.29
N ALA A 378 -11.51 37.92 4.63
CA ALA A 378 -11.80 37.90 3.19
C ALA A 378 -10.57 37.50 2.36
N GLU A 379 -9.40 38.05 2.67
CA GLU A 379 -8.14 37.71 1.99
C GLU A 379 -7.75 36.23 2.19
N LYS A 380 -7.90 35.69 3.42
CA LYS A 380 -7.69 34.26 3.68
C LYS A 380 -8.64 33.36 2.90
N THR A 381 -9.87 33.81 2.72
CA THR A 381 -10.87 33.07 1.94
C THR A 381 -10.49 33.00 0.46
N VAL A 382 -9.91 34.05 -0.08
CA VAL A 382 -9.39 34.10 -1.46
C VAL A 382 -8.21 33.13 -1.61
N LEU A 383 -7.26 33.12 -0.66
CA LEU A 383 -6.13 32.21 -0.68
C LEU A 383 -6.53 30.73 -0.62
N LEU A 384 -7.56 30.40 0.17
CA LEU A 384 -8.10 29.04 0.21
C LEU A 384 -8.66 28.60 -1.15
N ARG A 385 -9.38 29.49 -1.86
CA ARG A 385 -9.89 29.19 -3.21
C ARG A 385 -8.75 28.94 -4.20
N GLU A 386 -7.68 29.72 -4.15
CA GLU A 386 -6.51 29.52 -5.02
C GLU A 386 -5.86 28.13 -4.80
N ILE A 387 -5.76 27.70 -3.53
CA ILE A 387 -5.25 26.36 -3.20
C ILE A 387 -6.13 25.28 -3.84
N HIS A 388 -7.44 25.43 -3.77
CA HIS A 388 -8.39 24.46 -4.35
C HIS A 388 -8.29 24.39 -5.87
N HIS A 389 -8.13 25.53 -6.55
CA HIS A 389 -7.89 25.57 -7.99
C HIS A 389 -6.56 24.87 -8.36
N ARG A 390 -5.51 25.04 -7.57
CA ARG A 390 -4.22 24.36 -7.79
C ARG A 390 -4.29 22.84 -7.60
N VAL A 391 -5.02 22.37 -6.58
CA VAL A 391 -5.25 20.92 -6.37
C VAL A 391 -5.99 20.32 -7.57
N LYS A 392 -7.04 21.00 -8.08
CA LYS A 392 -7.75 20.58 -9.28
C LYS A 392 -6.79 20.46 -10.49
N ASN A 393 -5.98 21.48 -10.72
CA ASN A 393 -5.02 21.49 -11.82
C ASN A 393 -3.98 20.36 -11.69
N ASN A 394 -3.48 20.11 -10.49
CA ASN A 394 -2.54 19.02 -10.24
C ASN A 394 -3.15 17.65 -10.52
N LEU A 395 -4.40 17.42 -10.12
CA LEU A 395 -5.11 16.18 -10.42
C LEU A 395 -5.32 16.00 -11.94
N GLN A 396 -5.60 17.08 -12.67
CA GLN A 396 -5.70 17.06 -14.14
C GLN A 396 -4.36 16.73 -14.80
N VAL A 397 -3.25 17.25 -14.28
CA VAL A 397 -1.90 16.92 -14.77
C VAL A 397 -1.58 15.45 -14.51
N ILE A 398 -1.84 14.94 -13.30
CA ILE A 398 -1.63 13.53 -12.96
C ILE A 398 -2.45 12.62 -13.88
N TYR A 399 -3.73 12.96 -14.09
CA TYR A 399 -4.59 12.25 -15.03
C TYR A 399 -3.99 12.27 -16.46
N GLY A 400 -3.55 13.43 -16.93
CA GLY A 400 -2.91 13.57 -18.24
C GLY A 400 -1.66 12.70 -18.38
N LEU A 401 -0.81 12.65 -17.36
CA LEU A 401 0.38 11.80 -17.34
C LEU A 401 0.02 10.31 -17.38
N MET A 402 -0.99 9.90 -16.61
CA MET A 402 -1.48 8.51 -16.65
C MET A 402 -2.02 8.13 -18.03
N MET A 403 -2.74 9.04 -18.70
CA MET A 403 -3.26 8.82 -20.05
C MET A 403 -2.15 8.74 -21.10
N VAL A 404 -1.09 9.52 -20.96
CA VAL A 404 0.09 9.44 -21.83
C VAL A 404 0.80 8.10 -21.65
N GLU A 405 0.97 7.65 -20.40
CA GLU A 405 1.62 6.37 -20.09
C GLU A 405 0.79 5.19 -20.58
N MET A 406 -0.52 5.26 -20.41
CA MET A 406 -1.45 4.24 -20.93
C MET A 406 -1.39 4.12 -22.46
N ARG A 407 -1.17 5.23 -23.20
CA ARG A 407 -1.02 5.21 -24.66
C ARG A 407 0.28 4.54 -25.14
N ARG A 408 1.31 4.51 -24.29
CA ARG A 408 2.61 3.89 -24.58
C ARG A 408 2.59 2.37 -24.41
N LEU A 409 1.64 1.84 -23.65
CA LEU A 409 1.53 0.40 -23.39
C LEU A 409 0.78 -0.30 -24.55
N PRO A 410 1.20 -1.50 -24.91
CA PRO A 410 0.49 -2.36 -25.86
C PRO A 410 -0.98 -2.55 -25.43
N LYS A 411 -1.86 -2.80 -26.40
CA LYS A 411 -3.31 -2.96 -26.11
C LYS A 411 -3.61 -4.12 -25.15
N ASP A 412 -2.79 -5.16 -25.19
CA ASP A 412 -2.97 -6.40 -24.44
C ASP A 412 -2.12 -6.44 -23.13
N ASP A 413 -1.45 -5.36 -22.76
CA ASP A 413 -0.63 -5.31 -21.56
C ASP A 413 -1.52 -5.24 -20.29
N PRO A 414 -1.36 -6.16 -19.34
CA PRO A 414 -2.10 -6.14 -18.07
C PRO A 414 -1.90 -4.86 -17.24
N ALA A 415 -0.81 -4.12 -17.46
CA ALA A 415 -0.55 -2.84 -16.81
C ALA A 415 -1.52 -1.76 -17.29
N ARG A 416 -2.02 -1.85 -18.53
CA ARG A 416 -2.96 -0.89 -19.10
C ARG A 416 -4.26 -0.82 -18.29
N GLY A 417 -4.86 -1.95 -17.97
CA GLY A 417 -6.08 -2.01 -17.16
C GLY A 417 -5.89 -1.47 -15.73
N ARG A 418 -4.68 -1.63 -15.18
CA ARG A 418 -4.33 -1.06 -13.86
C ARG A 418 -4.21 0.46 -13.91
N ILE A 419 -3.57 1.01 -14.93
CA ILE A 419 -3.44 2.47 -15.11
C ILE A 419 -4.82 3.08 -15.40
N GLU A 420 -5.65 2.43 -16.20
CA GLU A 420 -7.01 2.86 -16.48
C GLU A 420 -7.87 2.93 -15.20
N ALA A 421 -7.78 1.92 -14.35
CA ALA A 421 -8.44 1.93 -13.04
C ALA A 421 -7.94 3.08 -12.14
N LEU A 422 -6.63 3.34 -12.12
CA LEU A 422 -6.04 4.45 -11.37
C LEU A 422 -6.48 5.81 -11.94
N ALA A 423 -6.48 5.98 -13.26
CA ALA A 423 -6.93 7.20 -13.93
C ALA A 423 -8.41 7.48 -13.63
N GLY A 424 -9.26 6.45 -13.65
CA GLY A 424 -10.66 6.56 -13.23
C GLY A 424 -10.81 7.06 -11.78
N ARG A 425 -9.97 6.58 -10.87
CA ARG A 425 -9.95 7.02 -9.46
C ARG A 425 -9.55 8.50 -9.33
N VAL A 426 -8.49 8.92 -10.03
CA VAL A 426 -8.03 10.32 -10.02
C VAL A 426 -9.11 11.24 -10.60
N THR A 427 -9.81 10.82 -11.65
CA THR A 427 -10.92 11.57 -12.23
C THR A 427 -12.10 11.70 -11.27
N SER A 428 -12.47 10.60 -10.62
CA SER A 428 -13.53 10.60 -9.60
C SER A 428 -13.18 11.52 -8.43
N MET A 429 -11.91 11.51 -7.99
CA MET A 429 -11.39 12.39 -6.95
C MET A 429 -11.42 13.86 -7.36
N GLY A 430 -11.07 14.17 -8.63
CA GLY A 430 -11.13 15.52 -9.17
C GLY A 430 -12.57 16.08 -9.23
N ARG A 431 -13.51 15.28 -9.72
CA ARG A 431 -14.95 15.64 -9.78
C ARG A 431 -15.54 15.81 -8.38
N LEU A 432 -15.23 14.93 -7.46
CA LEU A 432 -15.61 15.02 -6.06
C LEU A 432 -15.11 16.33 -5.45
N HIS A 433 -13.83 16.63 -5.63
CA HIS A 433 -13.22 17.86 -5.14
C HIS A 433 -13.91 19.11 -5.70
N GLU A 434 -14.27 19.11 -6.98
CA GLU A 434 -14.96 20.23 -7.61
C GLU A 434 -16.40 20.43 -7.05
N GLN A 435 -17.16 19.36 -6.89
CA GLN A 435 -18.53 19.42 -6.38
C GLN A 435 -18.58 19.86 -4.91
N LEU A 436 -17.66 19.37 -4.09
CA LEU A 436 -17.63 19.66 -2.66
C LEU A 436 -17.25 21.11 -2.36
N TYR A 437 -16.43 21.73 -3.24
CA TYR A 437 -15.96 23.10 -3.04
C TYR A 437 -16.76 24.16 -3.83
N SER A 438 -17.64 23.76 -4.76
CA SER A 438 -18.49 24.69 -5.50
C SER A 438 -19.71 25.15 -4.72
N SER A 439 -20.16 24.43 -3.71
CA SER A 439 -21.38 24.73 -2.93
C SER A 439 -21.21 25.82 -1.87
N GLY A 440 -19.97 26.27 -1.60
CA GLY A 440 -19.70 27.36 -0.65
C GLY A 440 -19.85 27.01 0.84
N ASP A 441 -20.45 25.90 1.18
CA ASP A 441 -20.57 25.40 2.56
C ASP A 441 -19.58 24.24 2.76
N LEU A 442 -18.40 24.58 3.34
CA LEU A 442 -17.29 23.65 3.53
C LEU A 442 -17.50 22.66 4.67
N LYS A 443 -18.57 22.80 5.45
CA LYS A 443 -18.78 21.99 6.65
C LYS A 443 -19.75 20.84 6.44
N ASN A 444 -20.75 20.99 5.56
CA ASN A 444 -21.85 20.04 5.44
C ASN A 444 -22.12 19.66 3.98
N VAL A 445 -21.97 18.38 3.67
CA VAL A 445 -22.24 17.80 2.36
C VAL A 445 -23.49 16.92 2.45
N ASP A 446 -24.46 17.13 1.58
CA ASP A 446 -25.55 16.16 1.37
C ASP A 446 -25.00 14.95 0.60
N PHE A 447 -24.52 13.98 1.36
CA PHE A 447 -23.91 12.76 0.81
C PHE A 447 -24.92 11.90 0.04
N GLY A 448 -26.21 11.94 0.39
CA GLY A 448 -27.25 11.21 -0.35
C GLY A 448 -27.41 11.72 -1.79
N THR A 449 -27.43 13.03 -1.98
CA THR A 449 -27.48 13.65 -3.31
C THR A 449 -26.16 13.41 -4.06
N HIS A 450 -25.02 13.53 -3.39
CA HIS A 450 -23.72 13.26 -3.99
C HIS A 450 -23.58 11.80 -4.45
N LEU A 451 -24.02 10.84 -3.65
CA LEU A 451 -23.96 9.41 -3.97
C LEU A 451 -24.83 9.06 -5.21
N ARG A 452 -26.01 9.70 -5.37
CA ARG A 452 -26.82 9.58 -6.59
C ARG A 452 -26.05 10.04 -7.82
N GLN A 453 -25.45 11.23 -7.77
CA GLN A 453 -24.66 11.78 -8.87
C GLN A 453 -23.45 10.93 -9.22
N LEU A 454 -22.77 10.36 -8.21
CA LEU A 454 -21.67 9.41 -8.41
C LEU A 454 -22.16 8.15 -9.14
N CYS A 455 -23.28 7.57 -8.72
CA CYS A 455 -23.87 6.39 -9.36
C CYS A 455 -24.33 6.69 -10.80
N ASP A 456 -24.88 7.88 -11.05
CA ASP A 456 -25.25 8.32 -12.40
C ASP A 456 -24.01 8.41 -13.33
N ALA A 457 -22.90 8.95 -12.83
CA ALA A 457 -21.65 9.01 -13.59
C ALA A 457 -21.03 7.63 -13.85
N LEU A 458 -21.32 6.64 -13.01
CA LEU A 458 -20.83 5.27 -13.17
C LEU A 458 -21.69 4.44 -14.15
N ARG A 459 -22.84 4.93 -14.58
CA ARG A 459 -23.68 4.24 -15.56
C ARG A 459 -22.99 4.02 -16.90
N ASP A 460 -22.08 4.89 -17.29
CA ASP A 460 -21.31 4.76 -18.53
C ASP A 460 -20.28 3.65 -18.49
N LEU A 461 -19.95 3.14 -17.28
CA LEU A 461 -19.00 2.03 -17.06
C LEU A 461 -19.68 0.65 -17.05
N ARG A 462 -20.96 0.56 -17.35
CA ARG A 462 -21.69 -0.74 -17.41
C ARG A 462 -21.12 -1.63 -18.50
N PRO A 463 -21.00 -2.94 -18.24
CA PRO A 463 -20.48 -3.88 -19.22
C PRO A 463 -21.40 -4.05 -20.45
N ASN A 464 -22.70 -3.81 -20.29
CA ASN A 464 -23.73 -3.78 -21.34
C ASN A 464 -24.95 -2.97 -20.87
N GLU A 465 -25.90 -2.70 -21.76
CA GLU A 465 -27.12 -1.96 -21.45
C GLU A 465 -28.11 -2.74 -20.56
N ALA A 466 -27.96 -4.06 -20.46
CA ALA A 466 -28.79 -4.93 -19.63
C ALA A 466 -28.41 -4.90 -18.13
N VAL A 467 -27.29 -4.28 -17.78
CA VAL A 467 -26.92 -4.04 -16.38
C VAL A 467 -27.41 -2.68 -15.93
N THR A 468 -28.22 -2.64 -14.87
CA THR A 468 -28.80 -1.40 -14.34
C THR A 468 -28.20 -1.06 -12.97
N ILE A 469 -28.03 0.25 -12.70
CA ILE A 469 -27.67 0.75 -11.36
C ILE A 469 -28.91 1.39 -10.76
N HIS A 470 -29.39 0.86 -9.66
CA HIS A 470 -30.50 1.40 -8.89
C HIS A 470 -29.98 2.06 -7.62
N THR A 471 -30.32 3.34 -7.43
CA THR A 471 -29.92 4.11 -6.25
C THR A 471 -31.14 4.45 -5.40
N ASP A 472 -31.07 4.16 -4.10
CA ASP A 472 -32.11 4.40 -3.10
C ASP A 472 -31.44 5.01 -1.85
N THR A 473 -31.44 6.34 -1.77
CA THR A 473 -30.65 7.08 -0.79
C THR A 473 -31.50 8.03 0.05
N ASP A 474 -31.36 7.93 1.36
CA ASP A 474 -31.86 8.95 2.29
C ASP A 474 -31.02 10.23 2.15
N ALA A 475 -31.60 11.37 2.52
CA ALA A 475 -30.84 12.59 2.72
C ALA A 475 -29.90 12.40 3.92
N ALA A 476 -28.62 12.59 3.70
CA ALA A 476 -27.60 12.40 4.73
C ALA A 476 -26.55 13.50 4.64
N VAL A 477 -26.57 14.39 5.60
CA VAL A 477 -25.57 15.46 5.70
C VAL A 477 -24.42 14.99 6.56
N CYS A 478 -23.20 15.10 6.04
CA CYS A 478 -21.98 14.73 6.76
C CYS A 478 -20.81 15.67 6.41
N SER A 479 -19.74 15.58 7.18
CA SER A 479 -18.53 16.34 6.94
C SER A 479 -17.82 15.89 5.65
N ILE A 480 -17.01 16.78 5.09
CA ILE A 480 -16.21 16.50 3.87
C ILE A 480 -15.18 15.38 4.13
N GLU A 481 -14.66 15.30 5.35
CA GLU A 481 -13.74 14.27 5.80
C GLU A 481 -14.38 12.88 5.76
N LEU A 482 -15.68 12.79 5.96
CA LEU A 482 -16.46 11.57 5.88
C LEU A 482 -16.95 11.30 4.44
N ALA A 483 -17.43 12.35 3.76
CA ALA A 483 -17.97 12.24 2.40
C ALA A 483 -16.91 11.74 1.41
N THR A 484 -15.68 12.22 1.51
CA THR A 484 -14.61 11.88 0.57
C THR A 484 -14.26 10.39 0.61
N PRO A 485 -13.92 9.78 1.76
CA PRO A 485 -13.64 8.35 1.82
C PRO A 485 -14.86 7.50 1.43
N LEU A 486 -16.06 7.86 1.85
CA LEU A 486 -17.28 7.13 1.51
C LEU A 486 -17.55 7.13 0.00
N SER A 487 -17.27 8.24 -0.67
CA SER A 487 -17.40 8.32 -2.12
C SER A 487 -16.41 7.41 -2.84
N LEU A 488 -15.17 7.35 -2.34
CA LEU A 488 -14.16 6.43 -2.88
C LEU A 488 -14.56 4.97 -2.64
N ILE A 489 -15.08 4.64 -1.44
CA ILE A 489 -15.60 3.30 -1.12
C ILE A 489 -16.77 2.95 -2.07
N ALA A 490 -17.74 3.86 -2.23
CA ALA A 490 -18.87 3.66 -3.13
C ALA A 490 -18.41 3.41 -4.57
N ASN A 491 -17.50 4.24 -5.06
CA ASN A 491 -16.92 4.09 -6.38
C ASN A 491 -16.25 2.72 -6.57
N GLU A 492 -15.41 2.29 -5.62
CA GLU A 492 -14.72 1.01 -5.69
C GLU A 492 -15.70 -0.17 -5.66
N LEU A 493 -16.69 -0.14 -4.77
CA LEU A 493 -17.67 -1.23 -4.64
C LEU A 493 -18.56 -1.33 -5.89
N VAL A 494 -19.04 -0.21 -6.42
CA VAL A 494 -19.89 -0.18 -7.63
C VAL A 494 -19.06 -0.63 -8.85
N VAL A 495 -17.85 -0.12 -9.03
CA VAL A 495 -16.98 -0.50 -10.15
C VAL A 495 -16.62 -2.00 -10.07
N ASN A 496 -16.39 -2.54 -8.88
CA ASN A 496 -16.13 -3.97 -8.69
C ASN A 496 -17.35 -4.82 -9.06
N ALA A 497 -18.55 -4.40 -8.65
CA ALA A 497 -19.79 -5.06 -9.03
C ALA A 497 -19.98 -5.05 -10.57
N LEU A 498 -19.79 -3.90 -11.21
CA LEU A 498 -19.90 -3.78 -12.68
C LEU A 498 -18.90 -4.64 -13.43
N LYS A 499 -17.67 -4.78 -12.92
CA LYS A 499 -16.60 -5.54 -13.57
C LYS A 499 -16.69 -7.05 -13.38
N HIS A 500 -17.21 -7.50 -12.22
CA HIS A 500 -17.05 -8.89 -11.80
C HIS A 500 -18.35 -9.65 -11.61
N ALA A 501 -19.48 -8.95 -11.37
CA ALA A 501 -20.71 -9.62 -11.06
C ALA A 501 -21.44 -10.17 -12.30
N PHE A 502 -21.18 -9.62 -13.49
CA PHE A 502 -21.95 -9.89 -14.71
C PHE A 502 -21.06 -10.34 -15.89
N PRO A 503 -20.39 -11.50 -15.76
CA PRO A 503 -19.60 -12.05 -16.88
C PRO A 503 -20.50 -12.44 -18.04
N ASP A 504 -19.92 -12.56 -19.23
CA ASP A 504 -20.53 -13.07 -20.46
C ASP A 504 -21.83 -12.38 -20.91
N GLY A 505 -21.99 -11.09 -20.56
CA GLY A 505 -23.14 -10.30 -20.99
C GLY A 505 -24.41 -10.54 -20.18
N ARG A 506 -24.33 -11.15 -19.02
CA ARG A 506 -25.46 -11.41 -18.12
C ARG A 506 -26.17 -10.11 -17.72
N GLU A 507 -27.48 -10.15 -17.80
CA GLU A 507 -28.35 -9.09 -17.26
C GLU A 507 -28.30 -9.05 -15.74
N GLY A 508 -28.42 -7.83 -15.17
CA GLY A 508 -28.45 -7.71 -13.72
C GLY A 508 -28.62 -6.30 -13.21
N THR A 509 -28.61 -6.20 -11.89
CA THR A 509 -28.81 -4.94 -11.19
C THR A 509 -27.79 -4.79 -10.09
N VAL A 510 -27.15 -3.61 -10.05
CA VAL A 510 -26.38 -3.14 -8.90
C VAL A 510 -27.26 -2.17 -8.11
N THR A 511 -27.53 -2.48 -6.85
CA THR A 511 -28.35 -1.64 -5.98
C THR A 511 -27.46 -0.94 -4.96
N VAL A 512 -27.54 0.39 -4.94
CA VAL A 512 -26.83 1.23 -3.96
C VAL A 512 -27.86 1.85 -3.03
N ARG A 513 -27.81 1.48 -1.75
CA ARG A 513 -28.72 2.02 -0.73
C ARG A 513 -27.94 2.82 0.30
N LEU A 514 -28.51 3.95 0.70
CA LEU A 514 -28.00 4.75 1.80
C LEU A 514 -29.11 4.93 2.83
N ARG A 515 -28.83 4.60 4.08
CA ARG A 515 -29.79 4.73 5.18
C ARG A 515 -29.13 5.40 6.37
N THR A 516 -29.92 6.22 7.03
CA THR A 516 -29.48 6.88 8.27
C THR A 516 -30.37 6.40 9.41
N ALA A 517 -29.80 5.71 10.39
CA ALA A 517 -30.53 5.22 11.56
C ALA A 517 -29.61 5.19 12.78
N GLY A 518 -30.14 5.63 13.93
CA GLY A 518 -29.45 5.51 15.23
C GLY A 518 -28.08 6.19 15.28
N GLY A 519 -27.89 7.34 14.61
CA GLY A 519 -26.60 8.05 14.59
C GLY A 519 -25.53 7.37 13.72
N ARG A 520 -25.94 6.47 12.85
CA ARG A 520 -25.03 5.79 11.90
C ARG A 520 -25.54 5.97 10.48
N LEU A 521 -24.59 6.12 9.58
CA LEU A 521 -24.80 6.08 8.15
C LEU A 521 -24.43 4.68 7.64
N SER A 522 -25.37 4.03 6.99
CA SER A 522 -25.18 2.70 6.42
C SER A 522 -25.31 2.77 4.90
N MET A 523 -24.25 2.45 4.21
CA MET A 523 -24.19 2.37 2.75
C MET A 523 -24.05 0.92 2.32
N THR A 524 -25.01 0.43 1.53
CA THR A 524 -25.00 -0.93 0.99
C THR A 524 -24.88 -0.89 -0.52
N VAL A 525 -23.92 -1.60 -1.07
CA VAL A 525 -23.80 -1.89 -2.50
C VAL A 525 -24.00 -3.37 -2.69
N ALA A 526 -25.02 -3.74 -3.43
CA ALA A 526 -25.41 -5.13 -3.67
C ALA A 526 -25.61 -5.37 -5.18
N ASP A 527 -25.12 -6.48 -5.67
CA ASP A 527 -25.39 -6.99 -7.00
C ASP A 527 -26.16 -8.32 -6.95
N ASN A 528 -26.89 -8.62 -8.02
CA ASN A 528 -27.56 -9.90 -8.24
C ASN A 528 -26.78 -10.78 -9.24
N GLY A 529 -25.49 -10.60 -9.33
CA GLY A 529 -24.61 -11.28 -10.27
C GLY A 529 -24.30 -12.73 -9.91
N VAL A 530 -23.14 -13.21 -10.38
CA VAL A 530 -22.69 -14.60 -10.18
C VAL A 530 -22.28 -14.89 -8.72
N GLY A 531 -22.13 -13.86 -7.89
CA GLY A 531 -21.63 -13.99 -6.53
C GLY A 531 -20.14 -14.39 -6.49
N CYS A 532 -19.64 -14.56 -5.29
CA CYS A 532 -18.29 -15.11 -5.05
C CYS A 532 -18.44 -16.45 -4.30
N PRO A 533 -18.33 -17.60 -4.97
CA PRO A 533 -18.38 -18.89 -4.29
C PRO A 533 -17.10 -19.09 -3.48
N GLY A 534 -17.22 -18.99 -2.17
CA GLY A 534 -16.10 -19.12 -1.24
C GLY A 534 -15.43 -17.78 -0.94
N MET A 535 -14.81 -17.55 0.10
CA MET A 535 -14.10 -16.37 0.60
C MET A 535 -13.72 -15.33 -0.49
N LEU A 536 -14.09 -14.08 -0.30
CA LEU A 536 -13.61 -12.95 -1.10
C LEU A 536 -12.10 -13.08 -1.36
N PRO A 537 -11.60 -12.88 -2.59
CA PRO A 537 -10.17 -12.96 -2.86
C PRO A 537 -9.46 -11.93 -1.97
N LYS A 538 -8.75 -12.41 -0.94
CA LYS A 538 -7.87 -11.58 -0.14
C LYS A 538 -6.73 -11.10 -1.04
N GLY A 539 -6.70 -9.81 -1.41
CA GLY A 539 -5.53 -9.23 -2.06
C GLY A 539 -5.76 -8.43 -3.34
N GLY A 540 -6.98 -8.09 -3.72
CA GLY A 540 -7.20 -7.09 -4.77
C GLY A 540 -6.89 -5.67 -4.25
N ILE A 541 -6.23 -4.83 -5.08
CA ILE A 541 -5.92 -3.43 -4.73
C ILE A 541 -7.19 -2.69 -4.27
N GLY A 542 -8.35 -2.99 -4.87
CA GLY A 542 -9.63 -2.36 -4.53
C GLY A 542 -10.16 -2.75 -3.15
N THR A 543 -10.11 -4.02 -2.79
CA THR A 543 -10.59 -4.49 -1.46
C THR A 543 -9.71 -3.97 -0.33
N THR A 544 -8.39 -3.93 -0.54
CA THR A 544 -7.44 -3.35 0.42
C THR A 544 -7.68 -1.85 0.63
N LEU A 545 -7.99 -1.11 -0.45
CA LEU A 545 -8.32 0.31 -0.38
C LEU A 545 -9.64 0.53 0.39
N VAL A 546 -10.67 -0.25 0.09
CA VAL A 546 -11.97 -0.17 0.80
C VAL A 546 -11.78 -0.41 2.29
N ASP A 547 -11.05 -1.46 2.67
CA ASP A 547 -10.76 -1.76 4.08
C ASP A 547 -9.99 -0.61 4.76
N ALA A 548 -9.01 -0.02 4.09
CA ALA A 548 -8.25 1.11 4.61
C ALA A 548 -9.15 2.35 4.82
N LEU A 549 -9.99 2.68 3.83
CA LEU A 549 -10.90 3.82 3.89
C LEU A 549 -12.00 3.63 4.95
N VAL A 550 -12.55 2.41 5.06
CA VAL A 550 -13.52 2.08 6.10
C VAL A 550 -12.93 2.25 7.50
N ARG A 551 -11.69 1.80 7.71
CA ARG A 551 -10.97 2.04 8.97
C ARG A 551 -10.68 3.52 9.22
N GLN A 552 -10.33 4.26 8.18
CA GLN A 552 -10.07 5.71 8.26
C GLN A 552 -11.27 6.47 8.81
N VAL A 553 -12.48 6.07 8.43
CA VAL A 553 -13.73 6.71 8.88
C VAL A 553 -14.34 6.04 10.12
N GLY A 554 -13.62 5.16 10.78
CA GLY A 554 -14.12 4.46 11.97
C GLY A 554 -15.34 3.57 11.69
N GLY A 555 -15.46 3.10 10.46
CA GLY A 555 -16.57 2.30 10.00
C GLY A 555 -16.34 0.79 10.13
N THR A 556 -17.35 0.04 9.77
CA THR A 556 -17.30 -1.42 9.60
C THR A 556 -17.84 -1.79 8.23
N ILE A 557 -17.29 -2.84 7.65
CA ILE A 557 -17.81 -3.41 6.41
C ILE A 557 -18.20 -4.87 6.66
N ALA A 558 -19.37 -5.24 6.16
CA ALA A 558 -19.88 -6.60 6.19
C ALA A 558 -20.24 -7.03 4.76
N PHE A 559 -19.95 -8.29 4.45
CA PHE A 559 -20.26 -8.88 3.16
C PHE A 559 -21.28 -10.00 3.32
N ASP A 560 -22.31 -10.04 2.47
CA ASP A 560 -23.21 -11.18 2.30
C ASP A 560 -23.07 -11.69 0.85
N LEU A 561 -22.73 -12.96 0.72
CA LEU A 561 -22.38 -13.60 -0.55
C LEU A 561 -23.39 -14.69 -0.96
N ARG A 562 -24.59 -14.73 -0.36
CA ARG A 562 -25.55 -15.84 -0.55
C ARG A 562 -26.28 -15.79 -1.89
N SER A 563 -26.51 -14.58 -2.43
CA SER A 563 -27.24 -14.37 -3.69
C SER A 563 -26.71 -13.12 -4.40
N GLY A 564 -25.55 -13.25 -5.09
CA GLY A 564 -24.78 -12.12 -5.55
C GLY A 564 -23.74 -11.71 -4.50
N CYS A 565 -23.24 -10.48 -4.57
CA CYS A 565 -22.37 -9.89 -3.56
C CYS A 565 -23.04 -8.63 -2.99
N SER A 566 -23.15 -8.56 -1.68
CA SER A 566 -23.62 -7.38 -0.98
C SER A 566 -22.57 -6.93 0.03
N ALA A 567 -22.11 -5.70 -0.11
CA ALA A 567 -21.19 -5.05 0.82
C ALA A 567 -21.94 -3.94 1.56
N THR A 568 -21.96 -4.00 2.88
CA THR A 568 -22.58 -2.97 3.73
C THR A 568 -21.50 -2.31 4.58
N VAL A 569 -21.31 -1.02 4.37
CA VAL A 569 -20.42 -0.15 5.14
C VAL A 569 -21.26 0.66 6.11
N SER A 570 -20.92 0.61 7.38
CA SER A 570 -21.60 1.36 8.43
C SER A 570 -20.59 2.25 9.17
N VAL A 571 -20.85 3.55 9.16
CA VAL A 571 -19.99 4.55 9.80
C VAL A 571 -20.78 5.37 10.82
N PRO A 572 -20.16 5.86 11.89
CA PRO A 572 -20.81 6.80 12.78
C PRO A 572 -21.07 8.11 12.04
N LEU A 573 -22.25 8.66 12.20
CA LEU A 573 -22.57 10.04 11.80
C LEU A 573 -22.28 10.92 13.01
N ASP A 574 -21.36 11.87 12.84
CA ASP A 574 -21.11 12.86 13.88
C ASP A 574 -22.37 13.74 14.05
N THR A 575 -23.11 13.50 15.12
CA THR A 575 -24.38 14.16 15.40
C THR A 575 -24.22 15.61 15.87
N ASP A 576 -22.99 16.08 16.09
CA ASP A 576 -22.73 17.48 16.47
C ASP A 576 -22.91 18.49 15.32
N ALA A 577 -22.99 18.05 14.08
CA ALA A 577 -23.23 18.91 12.91
C ALA A 577 -24.69 19.43 12.83
N ASN A 578 -25.61 18.93 13.63
CA ASN A 578 -27.04 19.24 13.55
C ASN A 578 -27.61 20.00 14.77
N ARG A 579 -26.78 20.54 15.65
CA ARG A 579 -27.22 21.48 16.66
C ARG A 579 -27.32 22.89 16.05
N PRO A 580 -28.53 23.50 15.99
CA PRO A 580 -28.61 24.91 15.71
C PRO A 580 -27.81 25.66 16.77
N THR A 581 -26.87 26.48 16.35
CA THR A 581 -26.17 27.39 17.25
C THR A 581 -27.23 28.34 17.85
N GLU A 582 -27.70 28.01 19.05
CA GLU A 582 -28.41 28.99 19.87
C GLU A 582 -27.42 30.12 20.13
N ILE A 583 -27.69 31.27 19.54
CA ILE A 583 -27.04 32.54 19.83
C ILE A 583 -27.49 32.89 21.24
N PRO A 584 -26.62 32.98 22.25
CA PRO A 584 -27.01 33.52 23.55
C PRO A 584 -27.34 34.98 23.38
N ALA A 585 -28.48 35.38 23.98
CA ALA A 585 -29.03 36.73 24.00
C ALA A 585 -28.12 37.74 24.73
#